data_ba965be723412cfd0ef8d6a9aa776dcb
#
_entry.id   ba965be723412cfd0ef8d6a9aa776dcb
#
_cell.length_a   1.000
_cell.length_b   1.000
_cell.length_c   1.000
_cell.angle_alpha   90.00
_cell.angle_beta   90.00
_cell.angle_gamma   90.00
#
_symmetry.space_group_name_H-M   'P 1'
#
loop_
_entity.id
_entity.type
_entity.pdbx_description
1 polymer ?
#
loop_
_entity_poly.entity_id
_entity_poly.type
_entity_poly.pdbx_seq_one_letter_code
_entity_poly.pdbx_strand_id
1 'polypeptide(L)'
;MNLVEMSRSKHLHSLVNSRTEMSGGSAANTAYGLASLGGKAGFIGKISADRLGESFAKDLANVGVKFFPGVTCQTEDTGRCLIVVTPDGNRTMNTFLGAASLLDA
;
A
#
# COMPACT_ATOMS: atom_id res chain seq x y z
N MET A 1 9.69 9.76 -7.21
CA MET A 1 9.05 9.34 -5.95
C MET A 1 9.81 9.94 -4.77
N ASN A 2 9.10 10.55 -3.85
CA ASN A 2 9.68 11.11 -2.63
C ASN A 2 9.38 10.18 -1.47
N LEU A 3 10.41 9.81 -0.68
CA LEU A 3 10.20 9.05 0.54
C LEU A 3 9.94 10.03 1.69
N VAL A 4 8.90 9.77 2.48
CA VAL A 4 8.49 10.65 3.58
C VAL A 4 8.31 9.87 4.87
N GLU A 5 8.44 10.56 6.00
CA GLU A 5 8.13 10.02 7.32
C GLU A 5 6.63 10.12 7.60
N MET A 6 6.17 9.43 8.66
CA MET A 6 4.75 9.38 9.01
C MET A 6 4.16 10.76 9.27
N SER A 7 4.86 11.63 10.00
CA SER A 7 4.37 12.97 10.29
C SER A 7 4.16 13.78 9.02
N ARG A 8 5.08 13.68 8.07
CA ARG A 8 4.98 14.36 6.78
C ARG A 8 3.84 13.79 5.95
N SER A 9 3.68 12.45 5.94
CA SER A 9 2.59 11.79 5.24
C SER A 9 1.23 12.25 5.77
N LYS A 10 1.06 12.30 7.09
CA LYS A 10 -0.18 12.78 7.71
C LYS A 10 -0.45 14.25 7.39
N HIS A 11 0.59 15.07 7.40
CA HIS A 11 0.45 16.49 7.05
C HIS A 11 0.01 16.66 5.61
N LEU A 12 0.64 15.96 4.67
CA LEU A 12 0.26 16.01 3.25
C LEU A 12 -1.18 15.54 3.04
N HIS A 13 -1.59 14.49 3.75
CA HIS A 13 -2.97 14.00 3.70
C HIS A 13 -3.97 15.06 4.13
N SER A 14 -3.65 15.85 5.15
CA SER A 14 -4.54 16.90 5.65
C SER A 14 -4.75 18.03 4.66
N LEU A 15 -3.87 18.20 3.69
CA LEU A 15 -3.94 19.27 2.68
C LEU A 15 -4.79 18.88 1.47
N VAL A 16 -5.24 17.62 1.38
CA VAL A 16 -5.98 17.12 0.23
C VAL A 16 -7.46 17.02 0.57
N ASN A 17 -8.31 17.71 -0.21
CA ASN A 17 -9.75 17.77 0.05
C ASN A 17 -10.52 16.56 -0.48
N SER A 18 -10.02 15.95 -1.56
CA SER A 18 -10.69 14.82 -2.19
C SER A 18 -9.65 13.78 -2.57
N ARG A 19 -9.91 12.52 -2.26
CA ARG A 19 -8.97 11.42 -2.51
C ARG A 19 -9.68 10.13 -2.83
N THR A 20 -9.03 9.36 -3.69
CA THR A 20 -9.38 7.98 -3.95
C THR A 20 -8.31 7.10 -3.31
N GLU A 21 -8.73 6.07 -2.59
CA GLU A 21 -7.83 5.15 -1.92
C GLU A 21 -7.90 3.79 -2.60
N MET A 22 -6.74 3.21 -2.87
CA MET A 22 -6.66 1.87 -3.44
C MET A 22 -5.36 1.19 -3.02
N SER A 23 -5.38 -0.13 -3.00
CA SER A 23 -4.18 -0.92 -2.75
C SER A 23 -3.22 -0.79 -3.92
N GLY A 24 -1.92 -0.80 -3.61
CA GLY A 24 -0.87 -0.63 -4.62
C GLY A 24 0.40 -1.38 -4.26
N GLY A 25 1.48 -0.94 -4.89
CA GLY A 25 2.78 -1.59 -4.77
C GLY A 25 3.04 -2.51 -5.96
N SER A 26 4.26 -2.44 -6.53
CA SER A 26 4.54 -3.14 -7.79
C SER A 26 4.40 -4.65 -7.71
N ALA A 27 4.89 -5.28 -6.63
CA ALA A 27 4.79 -6.72 -6.46
C ALA A 27 3.33 -7.16 -6.24
N ALA A 28 2.59 -6.42 -5.41
CA ALA A 28 1.18 -6.72 -5.17
C ALA A 28 0.34 -6.51 -6.42
N ASN A 29 0.62 -5.47 -7.20
CA ASN A 29 -0.07 -5.22 -8.47
C ASN A 29 0.18 -6.35 -9.46
N THR A 30 1.39 -6.90 -9.51
CA THR A 30 1.72 -8.04 -10.36
C THR A 30 0.93 -9.29 -9.94
N ALA A 31 0.89 -9.58 -8.64
CA ALA A 31 0.11 -10.70 -8.10
C ALA A 31 -1.37 -10.54 -8.39
N TYR A 32 -1.90 -9.34 -8.21
CA TYR A 32 -3.29 -9.01 -8.49
C TYR A 32 -3.62 -9.25 -9.97
N GLY A 33 -2.76 -8.76 -10.88
CA GLY A 33 -2.95 -8.94 -12.31
C GLY A 33 -2.95 -10.41 -12.71
N LEU A 34 -2.01 -11.20 -12.19
CA LEU A 34 -1.94 -12.62 -12.48
C LEU A 34 -3.20 -13.35 -11.99
N ALA A 35 -3.64 -13.07 -10.77
CA ALA A 35 -4.83 -13.68 -10.19
C ALA A 35 -6.09 -13.29 -10.98
N SER A 36 -6.20 -12.04 -11.43
CA SER A 36 -7.36 -11.58 -12.20
C SER A 36 -7.45 -12.23 -13.58
N LEU A 37 -6.33 -12.75 -14.11
CA LEU A 37 -6.30 -13.50 -15.37
C LEU A 37 -6.48 -15.02 -15.15
N GLY A 38 -6.83 -15.44 -13.95
CA GLY A 38 -7.08 -16.85 -13.65
C GLY A 38 -5.87 -17.63 -13.17
N GLY A 39 -4.70 -16.96 -13.02
CA GLY A 39 -3.51 -17.60 -12.50
C GLY A 39 -3.54 -17.72 -10.96
N LYS A 40 -2.60 -18.48 -10.43
CA LYS A 40 -2.43 -18.62 -8.98
C LYS A 40 -1.26 -17.76 -8.54
N ALA A 41 -1.49 -16.90 -7.57
CA ALA A 41 -0.47 -16.00 -7.06
C ALA A 41 -0.47 -15.96 -5.54
N GLY A 42 0.73 -15.80 -4.97
CA GLY A 42 0.91 -15.54 -3.55
C GLY A 42 1.71 -14.26 -3.36
N PHE A 43 1.54 -13.64 -2.22
CA PHE A 43 2.24 -12.40 -1.90
C PHE A 43 2.71 -12.43 -0.45
N ILE A 44 3.98 -12.13 -0.24
CA ILE A 44 4.59 -12.00 1.08
C ILE A 44 4.85 -10.53 1.32
N GLY A 45 4.32 -9.99 2.40
CA GLY A 45 4.49 -8.59 2.73
C GLY A 45 4.23 -8.33 4.21
N LYS A 46 4.48 -7.12 4.66
CA LYS A 46 4.27 -6.75 6.05
C LYS A 46 3.35 -5.55 6.15
N ILE A 47 2.32 -5.71 6.97
CA ILE A 47 1.32 -4.67 7.24
C ILE A 47 1.25 -4.42 8.74
N SER A 48 0.58 -3.35 9.12
CA SER A 48 0.23 -3.07 10.50
C SER A 48 -1.23 -3.44 10.75
N ALA A 49 -1.63 -3.52 12.02
CA ALA A 49 -3.02 -3.74 12.42
C ALA A 49 -3.78 -2.40 12.36
N ASP A 50 -3.86 -1.82 11.18
CA ASP A 50 -4.56 -0.57 10.95
C ASP A 50 -5.54 -0.72 9.77
N ARG A 51 -6.33 0.33 9.53
CA ARG A 51 -7.36 0.31 8.48
C ARG A 51 -6.76 0.01 7.09
N LEU A 52 -5.61 0.61 6.79
CA LEU A 52 -4.97 0.40 5.49
C LEU A 52 -4.46 -1.02 5.33
N GLY A 53 -3.91 -1.62 6.41
CA GLY A 53 -3.46 -3.01 6.40
C GLY A 53 -4.61 -3.97 6.17
N GLU A 54 -5.73 -3.76 6.85
CA GLU A 54 -6.93 -4.58 6.69
C GLU A 54 -7.50 -4.45 5.27
N SER A 55 -7.58 -3.23 4.73
CA SER A 55 -8.04 -2.99 3.37
C SER A 55 -7.16 -3.67 2.34
N PHE A 56 -5.85 -3.60 2.52
CA PHE A 56 -4.88 -4.22 1.62
C PHE A 56 -5.05 -5.74 1.59
N ALA A 57 -5.12 -6.36 2.77
CA ALA A 57 -5.31 -7.81 2.88
C ALA A 57 -6.63 -8.26 2.23
N LYS A 58 -7.70 -7.49 2.46
CA LYS A 58 -9.01 -7.77 1.91
C LYS A 58 -9.02 -7.67 0.39
N ASP A 59 -8.37 -6.65 -0.17
CA ASP A 59 -8.30 -6.46 -1.61
C ASP A 59 -7.59 -7.63 -2.29
N LEU A 60 -6.49 -8.11 -1.71
CA LEU A 60 -5.78 -9.28 -2.24
C LEU A 60 -6.62 -10.55 -2.15
N ALA A 61 -7.30 -10.76 -1.02
CA ALA A 61 -8.16 -11.93 -0.84
C ALA A 61 -9.31 -11.93 -1.84
N ASN A 62 -9.89 -10.77 -2.14
CA ASN A 62 -11.03 -10.64 -3.03
C ASN A 62 -10.71 -11.07 -4.47
N VAL A 63 -9.46 -10.95 -4.89
CA VAL A 63 -9.05 -11.36 -6.25
C VAL A 63 -8.40 -12.75 -6.26
N GLY A 64 -8.29 -13.39 -5.10
CA GLY A 64 -7.75 -14.74 -4.97
C GLY A 64 -6.23 -14.83 -4.79
N VAL A 65 -5.57 -13.73 -4.47
CA VAL A 65 -4.14 -13.75 -4.11
C VAL A 65 -4.00 -14.28 -2.68
N LYS A 66 -3.13 -15.25 -2.49
CA LYS A 66 -2.84 -15.79 -1.17
C LYS A 66 -1.82 -14.89 -0.49
N PHE A 67 -2.24 -14.20 0.56
CA PHE A 67 -1.42 -13.23 1.28
C PHE A 67 -0.84 -13.86 2.54
N PHE A 68 0.48 -13.69 2.72
CA PHE A 68 1.22 -14.18 3.88
C PHE A 68 1.82 -12.98 4.64
N PRO A 69 1.07 -12.36 5.55
CA PRO A 69 1.57 -11.17 6.24
C PRO A 69 2.56 -11.46 7.36
N GLY A 70 2.65 -12.71 7.84
CA GLY A 70 3.47 -13.04 8.99
C GLY A 70 2.99 -12.31 10.25
N VAL A 71 3.93 -11.88 11.08
CA VAL A 71 3.61 -11.10 12.27
C VAL A 71 3.30 -9.67 11.88
N THR A 72 2.16 -9.17 12.35
CA THR A 72 1.74 -7.78 12.14
C THR A 72 2.74 -6.82 12.77
N CYS A 73 3.09 -5.75 12.06
CA CYS A 73 4.01 -4.75 12.57
C CYS A 73 3.40 -3.98 13.73
N GLN A 74 4.17 -3.81 14.82
CA GLN A 74 3.74 -3.10 16.03
C GLN A 74 4.33 -1.70 16.15
N THR A 75 5.35 -1.37 15.35
CA THR A 75 6.11 -0.13 15.49
C THR A 75 5.86 0.89 14.40
N GLU A 76 5.38 0.46 13.25
CA GLU A 76 5.11 1.33 12.10
C GLU A 76 3.74 1.05 11.53
N ASP A 77 3.10 2.08 11.00
CA ASP A 77 1.85 1.93 10.27
C ASP A 77 2.08 1.28 8.91
N THR A 78 1.02 0.74 8.31
CA THR A 78 1.06 0.22 6.96
C THR A 78 1.52 1.31 5.98
N GLY A 79 2.38 0.93 5.04
CA GLY A 79 2.92 1.84 4.04
C GLY A 79 1.82 2.48 3.19
N ARG A 80 2.06 3.70 2.76
CA ARG A 80 1.13 4.45 1.92
C ARG A 80 1.86 5.40 0.99
N CYS A 81 1.25 5.70 -0.13
CA CYS A 81 1.76 6.69 -1.05
C CYS A 81 0.65 7.71 -1.34
N LEU A 82 0.93 8.98 -1.09
CA LEU A 82 0.03 10.05 -1.48
C LEU A 82 0.47 10.56 -2.85
N ILE A 83 -0.42 10.42 -3.83
CA ILE A 83 -0.17 10.84 -5.20
C ILE A 83 -0.97 12.10 -5.45
N VAL A 84 -0.28 13.18 -5.73
CA VAL A 84 -0.91 14.45 -6.09
C VAL A 84 -0.89 14.56 -7.61
N VAL A 85 -2.07 14.74 -8.20
CA VAL A 85 -2.22 14.89 -9.65
C VAL A 85 -2.65 16.32 -9.93
N THR A 86 -1.87 17.01 -10.75
CA THR A 86 -2.19 18.37 -11.16
C THR A 86 -3.07 18.35 -12.42
N PRO A 87 -3.78 19.48 -12.73
CA PRO A 87 -4.70 19.50 -13.88
C PRO A 87 -4.05 19.18 -15.24
N ASP A 88 -2.72 19.36 -15.35
CA ASP A 88 -1.97 19.02 -16.57
C ASP A 88 -1.60 17.53 -16.65
N GLY A 89 -2.02 16.72 -15.67
CA GLY A 89 -1.77 15.29 -15.67
C GLY A 89 -0.47 14.86 -15.02
N ASN A 90 0.33 15.78 -14.52
CA ASN A 90 1.56 15.44 -13.81
C ASN A 90 1.26 14.84 -12.43
N ARG A 91 2.09 13.89 -12.02
CA ARG A 91 1.94 13.18 -10.74
C ARG A 91 3.17 13.37 -9.88
N THR A 92 2.94 13.61 -8.59
CA THR A 92 4.00 13.58 -7.58
C THR A 92 3.66 12.53 -6.55
N MET A 93 4.58 11.60 -6.32
CA MET A 93 4.39 10.49 -5.38
C MET A 93 5.18 10.76 -4.11
N ASN A 94 4.48 10.75 -2.97
CA ASN A 94 5.07 10.92 -1.65
C ASN A 94 4.83 9.64 -0.86
N THR A 95 5.87 8.80 -0.73
CA THR A 95 5.76 7.45 -0.21
C THR A 95 6.27 7.35 1.22
N PHE A 96 5.41 6.87 2.11
CA PHE A 96 5.77 6.39 3.44
C PHE A 96 5.84 4.87 3.38
N LEU A 97 7.04 4.30 3.52
CA LEU A 97 7.22 2.85 3.41
C LEU A 97 6.62 2.09 4.58
N GLY A 98 6.73 2.65 5.79
CA GLY A 98 6.10 2.08 6.98
C GLY A 98 6.49 0.63 7.23
N ALA A 99 5.50 -0.17 7.60
CA ALA A 99 5.69 -1.58 7.93
C ALA A 99 6.38 -2.38 6.82
N ALA A 100 6.17 -2.00 5.57
CA ALA A 100 6.77 -2.72 4.44
C ALA A 100 8.31 -2.71 4.49
N SER A 101 8.91 -1.65 5.02
CA SER A 101 10.37 -1.55 5.14
C SER A 101 10.96 -2.47 6.21
N LEU A 102 10.10 -3.06 7.05
CA LEU A 102 10.49 -3.92 8.17
C LEU A 102 10.30 -5.40 7.85
N LEU A 103 9.97 -5.74 6.61
CA LEU A 103 9.85 -7.13 6.20
C LEU A 103 11.22 -7.79 6.29
N ASP A 104 11.29 -8.91 7.01
CA ASP A 104 12.50 -9.72 7.14
C ASP A 104 12.21 -11.18 6.78
N ALA A 105 13.28 -11.93 6.63
CA ALA A 105 13.18 -13.35 6.25
C ALA A 105 12.62 -14.23 7.37
#